data_83c743c16affc746e596160c2278e59c
#
_entry.id   83c743c16affc746e596160c2278e59c
#
_cell.length_a   1.000
_cell.length_b   1.000
_cell.length_c   1.000
_cell.angle_alpha   90.00
_cell.angle_beta   90.00
_cell.angle_gamma   90.00
#
_symmetry.space_group_name_H-M   'P 1'
#
loop_
_entity.id
_entity.type
_entity.pdbx_description
1 polymer ?
#
loop_
_entity_poly.entity_id
_entity_poly.type
_entity_poly.pdbx_seq_one_letter_code
_entity_poly.pdbx_strand_id
1 'polypeptide(L)'
;MKFTKMHGAGNDYVYVNGFEYDLDWEHISQNVSDRHKGIGADGLIVACPPSNDSDLKMRMFNADGSEGEMCGNGIRCLVAFARDEGLVESTDQVLKVETLAGDLEVFPIVENNEMVGAKVSMGLPILLPRYIPVAIGD
;
A
#
# COMPACT_ATOMS: atom_id res chain seq x y z
N MET A 1 -9.02 -15.02 8.67
CA MET A 1 -8.78 -13.84 7.83
C MET A 1 -8.12 -14.29 6.52
N LYS A 2 -8.70 -13.91 5.38
CA LYS A 2 -8.12 -14.16 4.06
C LYS A 2 -7.02 -13.13 3.78
N PHE A 3 -5.95 -13.52 3.17
CA PHE A 3 -4.85 -12.63 2.79
C PHE A 3 -4.24 -13.02 1.44
N THR A 4 -3.58 -12.08 0.81
CA THR A 4 -2.73 -12.32 -0.36
C THR A 4 -1.33 -11.78 -0.06
N LYS A 5 -0.28 -12.54 -0.41
CA LYS A 5 1.09 -12.06 -0.30
C LYS A 5 1.58 -11.62 -1.67
N MET A 6 2.06 -10.39 -1.77
CA MET A 6 2.55 -9.81 -3.03
C MET A 6 3.85 -9.04 -2.78
N HIS A 7 4.60 -8.76 -3.84
CA HIS A 7 5.78 -7.90 -3.77
C HIS A 7 5.87 -6.97 -4.98
N GLY A 8 6.39 -5.76 -4.74
CA GLY A 8 6.82 -4.84 -5.76
C GLY A 8 8.32 -4.61 -5.64
N ALA A 9 9.09 -4.99 -6.68
CA ALA A 9 10.56 -4.89 -6.68
C ALA A 9 11.24 -5.60 -5.48
N GLY A 10 10.68 -6.72 -5.02
CA GLY A 10 11.21 -7.50 -3.89
C GLY A 10 10.74 -7.05 -2.50
N ASN A 11 10.12 -5.88 -2.39
CA ASN A 11 9.52 -5.38 -1.15
C ASN A 11 8.15 -6.04 -0.95
N ASP A 12 8.06 -6.99 -0.02
CA ASP A 12 6.93 -7.91 0.13
C ASP A 12 6.01 -7.54 1.30
N TYR A 13 4.70 -7.58 1.04
CA TYR A 13 3.66 -7.30 2.02
C TYR A 13 2.58 -8.36 2.03
N VAL A 14 1.94 -8.50 3.19
CA VAL A 14 0.66 -9.19 3.33
C VAL A 14 -0.46 -8.20 3.05
N TYR A 15 -1.39 -8.53 2.16
CA TYR A 15 -2.54 -7.70 1.78
C TYR A 15 -3.82 -8.28 2.33
N VAL A 16 -4.65 -7.44 2.93
CA VAL A 16 -5.92 -7.82 3.56
C VAL A 16 -7.03 -6.85 3.15
N ASN A 17 -8.22 -7.41 2.93
CA ASN A 17 -9.44 -6.64 2.70
C ASN A 17 -9.98 -6.09 4.04
N GLY A 18 -9.76 -4.81 4.30
CA GLY A 18 -10.24 -4.10 5.49
C GLY A 18 -11.69 -3.61 5.42
N PHE A 19 -12.39 -3.83 4.30
CA PHE A 19 -13.83 -3.59 4.21
C PHE A 19 -14.63 -4.59 5.05
N GLU A 20 -14.05 -5.77 5.30
CA GLU A 20 -14.69 -6.86 6.04
C GLU A 20 -14.31 -6.89 7.52
N TYR A 21 -13.22 -6.22 7.90
CA TYR A 21 -12.63 -6.35 9.22
C TYR A 21 -12.23 -4.99 9.80
N ASP A 22 -12.55 -4.80 11.07
CA ASP A 22 -11.99 -3.71 11.90
C ASP A 22 -11.22 -4.36 13.05
N LEU A 23 -9.92 -4.48 12.91
CA LEU A 23 -9.03 -5.23 13.78
C LEU A 23 -7.84 -4.36 14.24
N ASP A 24 -7.14 -4.85 15.26
CA ASP A 24 -5.85 -4.28 15.69
C ASP A 24 -4.76 -4.61 14.68
N TRP A 25 -4.65 -3.76 13.64
CA TRP A 25 -3.74 -3.97 12.53
C TRP A 25 -2.27 -3.86 12.93
N GLU A 26 -1.94 -3.06 13.94
CA GLU A 26 -0.57 -2.93 14.48
C GLU A 26 -0.10 -4.27 15.03
N HIS A 27 -0.89 -4.88 15.91
CA HIS A 27 -0.59 -6.18 16.48
C HIS A 27 -0.59 -7.30 15.43
N ILE A 28 -1.53 -7.26 14.49
CA ILE A 28 -1.59 -8.24 13.40
C ILE A 28 -0.34 -8.14 12.53
N SER A 29 0.10 -6.91 12.20
CA SER A 29 1.30 -6.72 11.38
C SER A 29 2.54 -7.33 12.03
N GLN A 30 2.74 -7.14 13.33
CA GLN A 30 3.85 -7.75 14.08
C GLN A 30 3.85 -9.28 13.96
N ASN A 31 2.68 -9.89 14.09
CA ASN A 31 2.57 -11.35 14.05
C ASN A 31 2.73 -11.93 12.64
N VAL A 32 2.07 -11.32 11.63
CA VAL A 32 2.10 -11.87 10.27
C VAL A 32 3.44 -11.61 9.56
N SER A 33 4.13 -10.54 9.94
CA SER A 33 5.41 -10.17 9.31
C SER A 33 6.59 -11.00 9.78
N ASP A 34 6.50 -11.66 10.93
CA ASP A 34 7.58 -12.54 11.41
C ASP A 34 7.86 -13.65 10.38
N ARG A 35 9.11 -13.67 9.86
CA ARG A 35 9.52 -14.61 8.81
C ARG A 35 9.74 -16.04 9.30
N HIS A 36 9.73 -16.26 10.61
CA HIS A 36 9.93 -17.59 11.22
C HIS A 36 8.66 -18.18 11.81
N LYS A 37 7.75 -17.33 12.29
CA LYS A 37 6.54 -17.76 13.02
C LYS A 37 5.24 -17.31 12.36
N GLY A 38 5.31 -16.28 11.49
CA GLY A 38 4.19 -15.74 10.75
C GLY A 38 4.21 -16.12 9.28
N ILE A 39 3.58 -15.30 8.45
CA ILE A 39 3.60 -15.42 6.98
C ILE A 39 4.97 -14.98 6.45
N GLY A 40 5.62 -14.03 7.12
CA GLY A 40 6.88 -13.42 6.76
C GLY A 40 6.72 -12.38 5.66
N ALA A 41 6.91 -11.11 6.00
CA ALA A 41 6.83 -9.99 5.07
C ALA A 41 7.55 -8.75 5.64
N ASP A 42 7.74 -7.71 4.82
CA ASP A 42 8.23 -6.42 5.27
C ASP A 42 7.15 -5.66 6.06
N GLY A 43 5.88 -6.07 5.95
CA GLY A 43 4.76 -5.50 6.67
C GLY A 43 3.41 -5.98 6.17
N LEU A 44 2.37 -5.25 6.60
CA LEU A 44 0.96 -5.47 6.28
C LEU A 44 0.40 -4.25 5.55
N ILE A 45 -0.36 -4.48 4.49
CA ILE A 45 -1.14 -3.44 3.81
C ILE A 45 -2.62 -3.83 3.87
N VAL A 46 -3.43 -2.89 4.34
CA VAL A 46 -4.88 -3.06 4.47
C VAL A 46 -5.57 -2.16 3.44
N ALA A 47 -6.37 -2.76 2.57
CA ALA A 47 -7.27 -2.06 1.67
C ALA A 47 -8.53 -1.66 2.44
N CYS A 48 -8.73 -0.37 2.69
CA CYS A 48 -9.84 0.15 3.47
C CYS A 48 -10.81 0.99 2.62
N PRO A 49 -12.07 1.16 3.06
CA PRO A 49 -12.95 2.18 2.48
C PRO A 49 -12.32 3.56 2.69
N PRO A 50 -12.37 4.45 1.67
CA PRO A 50 -11.83 5.80 1.78
C PRO A 50 -12.67 6.64 2.76
N SER A 51 -12.04 7.64 3.37
CA SER A 51 -12.71 8.63 4.22
C SER A 51 -13.06 9.93 3.48
N ASN A 52 -12.66 10.04 2.22
CA ASN A 52 -12.88 11.17 1.34
C ASN A 52 -13.45 10.70 -0.02
N ASP A 53 -13.28 11.49 -1.09
CA ASP A 53 -13.68 11.20 -2.46
C ASP A 53 -12.66 10.34 -3.25
N SER A 54 -11.77 9.62 -2.57
CA SER A 54 -10.87 8.64 -3.19
C SER A 54 -11.59 7.32 -3.47
N ASP A 55 -11.01 6.51 -4.36
CA ASP A 55 -11.57 5.19 -4.73
C ASP A 55 -11.22 4.12 -3.67
N LEU A 56 -10.09 4.29 -2.99
CA LEU A 56 -9.55 3.32 -2.04
C LEU A 56 -8.72 4.04 -0.98
N LYS A 57 -8.60 3.46 0.21
CA LYS A 57 -7.67 3.90 1.23
C LYS A 57 -6.63 2.81 1.51
N MET A 58 -5.37 3.23 1.55
CA MET A 58 -4.24 2.42 1.97
C MET A 58 -3.92 2.69 3.44
N ARG A 59 -3.94 1.65 4.25
CA ARG A 59 -3.24 1.64 5.54
C ARG A 59 -2.06 0.67 5.45
N MET A 60 -0.89 1.12 5.85
CA MET A 60 0.33 0.35 5.77
C MET A 60 0.99 0.25 7.14
N PHE A 61 1.35 -0.94 7.54
CA PHE A 61 2.00 -1.22 8.81
C PHE A 61 3.34 -1.91 8.56
N ASN A 62 4.39 -1.39 9.17
CA ASN A 62 5.71 -2.03 9.17
C ASN A 62 5.70 -3.33 9.99
N ALA A 63 6.75 -4.14 9.87
CA ALA A 63 6.87 -5.39 10.62
C ALA A 63 6.92 -5.20 12.15
N ASP A 64 7.28 -4.01 12.63
CA ASP A 64 7.24 -3.64 14.05
C ASP A 64 5.86 -3.17 14.55
N GLY A 65 4.87 -3.09 13.65
CA GLY A 65 3.51 -2.62 13.92
C GLY A 65 3.31 -1.12 13.73
N SER A 66 4.36 -0.34 13.52
CA SER A 66 4.21 1.11 13.27
C SER A 66 3.47 1.37 11.96
N GLU A 67 2.51 2.31 11.97
CA GLU A 67 1.81 2.71 10.75
C GLU A 67 2.68 3.67 9.94
N GLY A 68 2.96 3.31 8.70
CA GLY A 68 3.73 4.12 7.77
C GLY A 68 2.84 5.00 6.89
N GLU A 69 3.40 6.10 6.41
CA GLU A 69 2.66 7.08 5.63
C GLU A 69 2.23 6.55 4.25
N MET A 70 3.12 5.89 3.54
CA MET A 70 2.87 5.24 2.26
C MET A 70 4.07 4.40 1.81
N CYS A 71 3.86 3.51 0.82
CA CYS A 71 4.91 2.74 0.15
C CYS A 71 4.64 2.68 -1.34
N GLY A 72 5.54 3.25 -2.15
CA GLY A 72 5.40 3.28 -3.62
C GLY A 72 5.38 1.89 -4.26
N ASN A 73 6.08 0.90 -3.69
CA ASN A 73 6.00 -0.49 -4.13
C ASN A 73 4.67 -1.12 -3.70
N GLY A 74 4.29 -0.88 -2.44
CA GLY A 74 3.08 -1.45 -1.85
C GLY A 74 1.79 -0.96 -2.49
N ILE A 75 1.68 0.34 -2.82
CA ILE A 75 0.46 0.90 -3.42
C ILE A 75 0.17 0.34 -4.82
N ARG A 76 1.20 -0.02 -5.59
CA ARG A 76 1.01 -0.67 -6.89
C ARG A 76 0.39 -2.05 -6.76
N CYS A 77 0.88 -2.82 -5.79
CA CYS A 77 0.30 -4.13 -5.47
C CYS A 77 -1.09 -4.00 -4.83
N LEU A 78 -1.34 -2.93 -4.03
CA LEU A 78 -2.65 -2.68 -3.45
C LEU A 78 -3.73 -2.51 -4.53
N VAL A 79 -3.43 -1.78 -5.59
CA VAL A 79 -4.37 -1.59 -6.71
C VAL A 79 -4.66 -2.91 -7.43
N ALA A 80 -3.64 -3.76 -7.65
CA ALA A 80 -3.82 -5.09 -8.21
C ALA A 80 -4.67 -5.98 -7.28
N PHE A 81 -4.37 -5.97 -5.98
CA PHE A 81 -5.14 -6.68 -4.96
C PHE A 81 -6.60 -6.23 -4.92
N ALA A 82 -6.84 -4.90 -4.91
CA ALA A 82 -8.19 -4.34 -4.86
C ALA A 82 -9.03 -4.72 -6.10
N ARG A 83 -8.40 -4.79 -7.26
CA ARG A 83 -9.00 -5.30 -8.48
C ARG A 83 -9.40 -6.77 -8.34
N ASP A 84 -8.48 -7.61 -7.91
CA ASP A 84 -8.70 -9.06 -7.80
C ASP A 84 -9.77 -9.41 -6.75
N GLU A 85 -9.88 -8.60 -5.70
CA GLU A 85 -10.92 -8.72 -4.65
C GLU A 85 -12.24 -8.00 -5.01
N GLY A 86 -12.31 -7.31 -6.17
CA GLY A 86 -13.52 -6.58 -6.59
C GLY A 86 -13.86 -5.37 -5.73
N LEU A 87 -12.86 -4.75 -5.09
CA LEU A 87 -13.03 -3.57 -4.24
C LEU A 87 -13.12 -2.26 -5.03
N VAL A 88 -12.73 -2.28 -6.29
CA VAL A 88 -12.78 -1.14 -7.22
C VAL A 88 -13.50 -1.55 -8.50
N GLU A 89 -14.31 -0.64 -9.04
CA GLU A 89 -15.20 -0.95 -10.19
C GLU A 89 -14.47 -1.01 -11.53
N SER A 90 -13.40 -0.24 -11.70
CA SER A 90 -12.69 -0.13 -12.98
C SER A 90 -11.20 -0.41 -12.83
N THR A 91 -10.68 -1.11 -13.84
CA THR A 91 -9.29 -1.59 -13.85
C THR A 91 -8.36 -0.79 -14.75
N ASP A 92 -8.92 -0.01 -15.68
CA ASP A 92 -8.19 0.72 -16.71
C ASP A 92 -8.13 2.22 -16.43
N GLN A 93 -8.89 2.69 -15.44
CA GLN A 93 -8.93 4.09 -15.04
C GLN A 93 -7.91 4.38 -13.95
N VAL A 94 -7.52 5.66 -13.88
CA VAL A 94 -6.71 6.18 -12.79
C VAL A 94 -7.47 6.00 -11.49
N LEU A 95 -6.82 5.39 -10.50
CA LEU A 95 -7.37 5.24 -9.15
C LEU A 95 -6.75 6.26 -8.22
N LYS A 96 -7.59 6.95 -7.49
CA LYS A 96 -7.20 7.86 -6.42
C LYS A 96 -7.15 7.09 -5.12
N VAL A 97 -5.98 6.99 -4.51
CA VAL A 97 -5.77 6.24 -3.27
C VAL A 97 -5.44 7.20 -2.13
N GLU A 98 -6.29 7.21 -1.12
CA GLU A 98 -6.05 7.94 0.15
C GLU A 98 -4.93 7.25 0.93
N THR A 99 -3.93 8.01 1.37
CA THR A 99 -2.83 7.56 2.24
C THR A 99 -2.58 8.56 3.35
N LEU A 100 -1.78 8.21 4.36
CA LEU A 100 -1.36 9.19 5.38
C LEU A 100 -0.44 10.29 4.82
N ALA A 101 0.22 10.04 3.68
CA ALA A 101 1.01 11.05 2.96
C ALA A 101 0.17 11.95 2.06
N GLY A 102 -1.15 11.75 2.01
CA GLY A 102 -2.10 12.41 1.11
C GLY A 102 -2.65 11.48 0.03
N ASP A 103 -3.46 12.02 -0.85
CA ASP A 103 -4.06 11.28 -1.95
C ASP A 103 -3.08 11.13 -3.10
N LEU A 104 -2.96 9.93 -3.62
CA LEU A 104 -2.07 9.59 -4.74
C LEU A 104 -2.86 9.03 -5.92
N GLU A 105 -2.47 9.43 -7.11
CA GLU A 105 -3.00 8.86 -8.35
C GLU A 105 -2.16 7.65 -8.78
N VAL A 106 -2.83 6.53 -8.99
CA VAL A 106 -2.24 5.28 -9.47
C VAL A 106 -2.83 4.94 -10.84
N PHE A 107 -1.97 4.76 -11.82
CA PHE A 107 -2.29 4.46 -13.21
C PHE A 107 -2.02 2.97 -13.47
N PRO A 108 -3.04 2.10 -13.51
CA PRO A 108 -2.85 0.69 -13.85
C PRO A 108 -2.29 0.54 -15.27
N ILE A 109 -1.43 -0.44 -15.46
CA ILE A 109 -0.95 -0.89 -16.77
C ILE A 109 -1.57 -2.27 -17.00
N VAL A 110 -2.47 -2.34 -17.99
CA VAL A 110 -3.26 -3.55 -18.28
C VAL A 110 -2.88 -4.07 -19.66
N GLU A 111 -2.56 -5.36 -19.74
CA GLU A 111 -2.32 -6.10 -20.98
C GLU A 111 -3.16 -7.38 -20.98
N ASN A 112 -3.86 -7.66 -22.06
CA ASN A 112 -4.72 -8.85 -22.17
C ASN A 112 -5.72 -9.02 -21.00
N ASN A 113 -6.26 -7.92 -20.49
CA ASN A 113 -7.17 -7.86 -19.35
C ASN A 113 -6.51 -8.25 -17.99
N GLU A 114 -5.21 -8.35 -17.93
CA GLU A 114 -4.44 -8.57 -16.70
C GLU A 114 -3.63 -7.32 -16.35
N MET A 115 -3.58 -6.97 -15.07
CA MET A 115 -2.75 -5.88 -14.59
C MET A 115 -1.30 -6.34 -14.49
N VAL A 116 -0.44 -5.84 -15.39
CA VAL A 116 0.99 -6.19 -15.44
C VAL A 116 1.87 -5.20 -14.67
N GLY A 117 1.32 -4.08 -14.25
CA GLY A 117 2.04 -3.07 -13.47
C GLY A 117 1.19 -1.85 -13.15
N ALA A 118 1.81 -0.87 -12.51
CA ALA A 118 1.21 0.44 -12.28
C ALA A 118 2.27 1.55 -12.22
N LYS A 119 1.88 2.76 -12.61
CA LYS A 119 2.60 4.00 -12.41
C LYS A 119 1.94 4.77 -11.27
N VAL A 120 2.72 5.32 -10.36
CA VAL A 120 2.25 6.14 -9.23
C VAL A 120 2.74 7.57 -9.39
N SER A 121 1.85 8.54 -9.21
CA SER A 121 2.22 9.96 -9.16
C SER A 121 2.77 10.28 -7.76
N MET A 122 4.09 10.34 -7.63
CA MET A 122 4.79 10.59 -6.36
C MET A 122 5.01 12.08 -6.05
N GLY A 123 4.52 12.98 -6.92
CA GLY A 123 4.78 14.41 -6.82
C GLY A 123 6.19 14.79 -7.29
N LEU A 124 6.58 16.03 -7.01
CA LEU A 124 7.90 16.55 -7.38
C LEU A 124 8.93 16.28 -6.28
N PRO A 125 10.17 15.90 -6.63
CA PRO A 125 11.21 15.67 -5.63
C PRO A 125 11.65 17.00 -5.00
N ILE A 126 11.86 16.99 -3.68
CA ILE A 126 12.42 18.11 -2.95
C ILE A 126 13.94 18.07 -3.08
N LEU A 127 14.50 18.96 -3.89
CA LEU A 127 15.95 18.99 -4.17
C LEU A 127 16.71 20.05 -3.37
N LEU A 128 16.02 21.00 -2.74
CA LEU A 128 16.66 22.05 -1.95
C LEU A 128 17.05 21.50 -0.56
N PRO A 129 18.35 21.48 -0.19
CA PRO A 129 18.83 20.87 1.04
C PRO A 129 18.12 21.34 2.31
N ARG A 130 17.75 22.63 2.38
CA ARG A 130 17.04 23.21 3.54
C ARG A 130 15.64 22.64 3.80
N TYR A 131 15.05 21.95 2.82
CA TYR A 131 13.74 21.32 2.92
C TYR A 131 13.82 19.78 3.03
N ILE A 132 15.05 19.24 2.97
CA ILE A 132 15.26 17.79 3.15
C ILE A 132 15.55 17.58 4.63
N PRO A 133 14.72 16.82 5.36
CA PRO A 133 14.87 16.65 6.83
C PRO A 133 16.02 15.68 7.16
N VAL A 134 17.24 16.03 6.78
CA VAL A 134 18.46 15.28 7.09
C VAL A 134 19.33 16.13 8.01
N ALA A 135 19.52 15.69 9.25
CA ALA A 135 20.54 16.24 10.14
C ALA A 135 21.88 15.55 9.82
N ILE A 136 22.82 16.30 9.25
CA ILE A 136 24.22 15.87 9.14
C ILE A 136 24.88 16.37 10.44
N GLY A 137 25.24 15.44 11.33
CA GLY A 137 26.02 15.80 12.52
C GLY A 137 27.38 16.39 12.13
N ASP A 138 27.86 17.34 12.93
CA ASP A 138 29.23 17.89 12.84
C ASP A 138 30.28 16.82 13.13
#